data_238b99cb18b516753273507cd5aabc61
#
_entry.id   238b99cb18b516753273507cd5aabc61
#
_cell.length_a   1.000
_cell.length_b   1.000
_cell.length_c   1.000
_cell.angle_alpha   90.00
_cell.angle_beta   90.00
_cell.angle_gamma   90.00
#
_symmetry.space_group_name_H-M   'P 1'
#
loop_
_entity.id
_entity.type
_entity.pdbx_description
1 polymer ?
#
loop_
_entity_poly.entity_id
_entity_poly.type
_entity_poly.pdbx_seq_one_letter_code
_entity_poly.pdbx_strand_id
1 'polypeptide(L)'
;MKRIYPLLFFILSCFNTNAQSKYQKDFDTFWDTIYQHYAYLSHQQIDWNKVKELYKPQVATVTSNQDFIRLLENMLIELHNGHSSLNVNLKSSNRLVPSGQDIYAEEKRGKFWVSDVKKGSNAEKAGLKIGAEIVKCNGDSLRKLLPAFLPKFTQHHSNAMKQFALDMLLAGTHDKPRVIEVIFEGRPQIIELDKKVFSDNATPLMEAKLLSKNKAYLKVNNCLWNNDLIGSFDQALDSLINYPILILDLTDTPSGGNSTVARAIMGRFITAPMPFQQHEYDEKDFETKRHWIEYVYPRKKTFQGKLIVLVGHWTGSMGEGMAIGFDSFKKPLVVGTKMAGLLGAIEGFNLKETNINFQISTERLYHVNGKPRENYTPKIQTTNEVQTWSYILKVK
;
A
#
# COMPACT_ATOMS: atom_id res chain seq x y z
N MET A 1 -82.30 -38.02 2.62
CA MET A 1 -81.13 -37.70 3.47
C MET A 1 -79.94 -37.42 2.55
N LYS A 2 -79.68 -36.11 2.31
CA LYS A 2 -78.54 -35.66 1.50
C LYS A 2 -77.33 -35.43 2.44
N ARG A 3 -76.23 -36.18 2.27
CA ARG A 3 -74.94 -35.99 3.01
C ARG A 3 -74.15 -34.89 2.34
N ILE A 4 -73.86 -33.78 3.05
CA ILE A 4 -73.05 -32.70 2.68
C ILE A 4 -71.61 -33.07 3.22
N TYR A 5 -70.62 -33.20 2.33
CA TYR A 5 -69.19 -33.32 2.70
C TYR A 5 -68.60 -31.91 2.75
N PRO A 6 -67.91 -31.54 3.83
CA PRO A 6 -67.20 -30.27 3.84
C PRO A 6 -65.88 -30.40 3.06
N LEU A 7 -65.69 -29.59 2.06
CA LEU A 7 -64.48 -29.45 1.30
C LEU A 7 -63.46 -28.63 2.14
N LEU A 8 -62.46 -29.33 2.68
CA LEU A 8 -61.40 -28.70 3.43
C LEU A 8 -60.45 -28.04 2.43
N PHE A 9 -60.49 -26.70 2.35
CA PHE A 9 -59.54 -25.92 1.55
C PHE A 9 -58.21 -25.80 2.31
N PHE A 10 -57.18 -26.58 1.92
CA PHE A 10 -55.86 -26.49 2.44
C PHE A 10 -55.17 -25.29 1.77
N ILE A 11 -55.09 -24.14 2.46
CA ILE A 11 -54.29 -22.98 2.03
C ILE A 11 -52.81 -23.35 2.26
N LEU A 12 -52.15 -23.78 1.19
CA LEU A 12 -50.68 -23.85 1.19
C LEU A 12 -50.15 -22.42 1.22
N SER A 13 -49.80 -21.95 2.40
CA SER A 13 -48.98 -20.75 2.56
C SER A 13 -47.56 -21.10 2.05
N CYS A 14 -47.27 -20.77 0.81
CA CYS A 14 -45.90 -20.77 0.30
C CYS A 14 -45.10 -19.71 1.08
N PHE A 15 -44.46 -20.13 2.14
CA PHE A 15 -43.34 -19.37 2.70
C PHE A 15 -42.26 -19.32 1.63
N ASN A 16 -42.22 -18.20 0.87
CA ASN A 16 -41.04 -17.87 0.09
C ASN A 16 -39.91 -17.64 1.07
N THR A 17 -39.22 -18.68 1.47
CA THR A 17 -37.89 -18.57 2.03
C THR A 17 -37.00 -18.11 0.91
N ASN A 18 -36.82 -16.79 0.76
CA ASN A 18 -35.81 -16.25 -0.12
C ASN A 18 -34.45 -16.80 0.38
N ALA A 19 -34.00 -17.87 -0.24
CA ALA A 19 -32.65 -18.37 0.02
C ALA A 19 -31.68 -17.23 -0.32
N GLN A 20 -30.92 -16.81 0.69
CA GLN A 20 -29.93 -15.73 0.52
C GLN A 20 -28.97 -16.11 -0.61
N SER A 21 -28.78 -15.21 -1.58
CA SER A 21 -27.87 -15.48 -2.70
C SER A 21 -26.43 -15.67 -2.20
N LYS A 22 -25.58 -16.37 -2.97
CA LYS A 22 -24.17 -16.53 -2.64
C LYS A 22 -23.48 -15.18 -2.41
N TYR A 23 -23.86 -14.15 -3.16
CA TYR A 23 -23.30 -12.81 -3.03
C TYR A 23 -23.74 -12.13 -1.72
N GLN A 24 -24.96 -12.35 -1.26
CA GLN A 24 -25.42 -11.80 0.01
C GLN A 24 -24.69 -12.43 1.19
N LYS A 25 -24.49 -13.76 1.16
CA LYS A 25 -23.73 -14.46 2.22
C LYS A 25 -22.29 -13.97 2.30
N ASP A 26 -21.61 -13.89 1.15
CA ASP A 26 -20.22 -13.42 1.09
C ASP A 26 -20.08 -11.94 1.41
N PHE A 27 -21.08 -11.12 1.05
CA PHE A 27 -21.12 -9.71 1.46
C PHE A 27 -21.21 -9.56 2.98
N ASP A 28 -22.12 -10.31 3.62
CA ASP A 28 -22.27 -10.25 5.08
C ASP A 28 -20.98 -10.77 5.76
N THR A 29 -20.34 -11.84 5.24
CA THR A 29 -19.05 -12.34 5.71
C THR A 29 -17.94 -11.30 5.52
N PHE A 30 -17.85 -10.66 4.36
CA PHE A 30 -16.85 -9.63 4.07
C PHE A 30 -16.99 -8.43 5.00
N TRP A 31 -18.21 -7.93 5.17
CA TRP A 31 -18.48 -6.83 6.07
C TRP A 31 -18.13 -7.16 7.52
N ASP A 32 -18.56 -8.33 8.00
CA ASP A 32 -18.32 -8.78 9.37
C ASP A 32 -16.83 -9.00 9.63
N THR A 33 -16.11 -9.63 8.70
CA THR A 33 -14.66 -9.82 8.81
C THR A 33 -13.93 -8.48 8.96
N ILE A 34 -14.28 -7.47 8.18
CA ILE A 34 -13.68 -6.13 8.31
C ILE A 34 -14.08 -5.49 9.64
N TYR A 35 -15.33 -5.60 10.05
CA TYR A 35 -15.81 -5.07 11.33
C TYR A 35 -15.04 -5.67 12.51
N GLN A 36 -14.82 -6.99 12.49
CA GLN A 36 -14.15 -7.69 13.58
C GLN A 36 -12.62 -7.53 13.56
N HIS A 37 -12.00 -7.56 12.38
CA HIS A 37 -10.54 -7.73 12.28
C HIS A 37 -9.79 -6.49 11.81
N TYR A 38 -10.42 -5.55 11.10
CA TYR A 38 -9.70 -4.37 10.64
C TYR A 38 -9.32 -3.46 11.83
N ALA A 39 -8.01 -3.27 12.01
CA ALA A 39 -7.46 -2.61 13.20
C ALA A 39 -7.66 -1.09 13.25
N TYR A 40 -8.12 -0.45 12.15
CA TYR A 40 -8.08 1.00 12.00
C TYR A 40 -9.44 1.69 11.92
N LEU A 41 -10.58 0.98 11.97
CA LEU A 41 -11.92 1.60 11.85
C LEU A 41 -12.10 2.80 12.79
N SER A 42 -11.79 2.62 14.07
CA SER A 42 -11.91 3.68 15.07
C SER A 42 -10.88 4.80 14.88
N HIS A 43 -9.63 4.46 14.52
CA HIS A 43 -8.56 5.43 14.28
C HIS A 43 -8.84 6.33 13.07
N GLN A 44 -9.44 5.75 12.04
CA GLN A 44 -9.85 6.46 10.83
C GLN A 44 -11.24 7.09 10.95
N GLN A 45 -11.94 6.84 12.06
CA GLN A 45 -13.29 7.34 12.34
C GLN A 45 -14.30 6.95 11.24
N ILE A 46 -14.19 5.72 10.71
CA ILE A 46 -15.07 5.18 9.69
C ILE A 46 -16.29 4.56 10.35
N ASP A 47 -17.50 5.05 10.01
CA ASP A 47 -18.75 4.40 10.38
C ASP A 47 -19.04 3.22 9.45
N TRP A 48 -18.52 2.05 9.81
CA TRP A 48 -18.60 0.85 9.00
C TRP A 48 -20.05 0.30 8.90
N ASN A 49 -20.94 0.62 9.86
CA ASN A 49 -22.35 0.29 9.76
C ASN A 49 -23.04 1.07 8.63
N LYS A 50 -22.76 2.37 8.50
CA LYS A 50 -23.27 3.17 7.38
C LYS A 50 -22.71 2.72 6.03
N VAL A 51 -21.49 2.22 5.99
CA VAL A 51 -20.94 1.58 4.78
C VAL A 51 -21.80 0.36 4.42
N LYS A 52 -22.17 -0.49 5.40
CA LYS A 52 -23.11 -1.61 5.16
C LYS A 52 -24.43 -1.14 4.59
N GLU A 53 -25.04 -0.13 5.20
CA GLU A 53 -26.34 0.42 4.76
C GLU A 53 -26.31 0.92 3.30
N LEU A 54 -25.18 1.53 2.88
CA LEU A 54 -25.01 2.00 1.51
C LEU A 54 -24.87 0.86 0.49
N TYR A 55 -24.09 -0.17 0.82
CA TYR A 55 -23.71 -1.20 -0.16
C TYR A 55 -24.62 -2.43 -0.14
N LYS A 56 -25.26 -2.77 0.99
CA LYS A 56 -26.15 -3.93 1.11
C LYS A 56 -27.30 -3.96 0.08
N PRO A 57 -28.02 -2.86 -0.21
CA PRO A 57 -29.06 -2.87 -1.24
C PRO A 57 -28.52 -3.18 -2.64
N GLN A 58 -27.26 -2.81 -2.94
CA GLN A 58 -26.63 -3.02 -4.24
C GLN A 58 -26.35 -4.51 -4.49
N VAL A 59 -26.13 -5.31 -3.42
CA VAL A 59 -25.91 -6.76 -3.54
C VAL A 59 -27.09 -7.47 -4.19
N ALA A 60 -28.31 -6.99 -3.96
CA ALA A 60 -29.53 -7.56 -4.56
C ALA A 60 -29.54 -7.48 -6.11
N THR A 61 -28.76 -6.56 -6.68
CA THR A 61 -28.65 -6.37 -8.14
C THR A 61 -27.42 -7.09 -8.75
N VAL A 62 -26.59 -7.71 -7.93
CA VAL A 62 -25.39 -8.42 -8.38
C VAL A 62 -25.79 -9.72 -9.06
N THR A 63 -25.39 -9.88 -10.32
CA THR A 63 -25.68 -11.07 -11.12
C THR A 63 -24.45 -11.86 -11.53
N SER A 64 -23.26 -11.26 -11.38
CA SER A 64 -21.98 -11.87 -11.77
C SER A 64 -20.88 -11.65 -10.73
N ASN A 65 -19.85 -12.53 -10.73
CA ASN A 65 -18.66 -12.31 -9.91
C ASN A 65 -17.96 -10.98 -10.25
N GLN A 66 -18.04 -10.50 -11.50
CA GLN A 66 -17.44 -9.22 -11.88
C GLN A 66 -18.16 -8.04 -11.19
N ASP A 67 -19.49 -8.06 -11.15
CA ASP A 67 -20.24 -7.01 -10.44
C ASP A 67 -19.99 -7.07 -8.95
N PHE A 68 -19.86 -8.27 -8.39
CA PHE A 68 -19.55 -8.45 -6.98
C PHE A 68 -18.13 -7.95 -6.63
N ILE A 69 -17.12 -8.25 -7.44
CA ILE A 69 -15.76 -7.74 -7.28
C ILE A 69 -15.76 -6.21 -7.25
N ARG A 70 -16.44 -5.55 -8.21
CA ARG A 70 -16.54 -4.08 -8.23
C ARG A 70 -17.18 -3.51 -6.95
N LEU A 71 -18.22 -4.17 -6.45
CA LEU A 71 -18.89 -3.76 -5.22
C LEU A 71 -17.93 -3.85 -4.03
N LEU A 72 -17.19 -4.97 -3.90
CA LEU A 72 -16.22 -5.16 -2.83
C LEU A 72 -15.04 -4.17 -2.94
N GLU A 73 -14.53 -3.91 -4.16
CA GLU A 73 -13.50 -2.90 -4.39
C GLU A 73 -13.95 -1.51 -3.95
N ASN A 74 -15.20 -1.12 -4.25
CA ASN A 74 -15.76 0.15 -3.80
C ASN A 74 -15.88 0.22 -2.27
N MET A 75 -16.19 -0.89 -1.60
CA MET A 75 -16.19 -0.95 -0.14
C MET A 75 -14.78 -0.81 0.44
N LEU A 76 -13.75 -1.40 -0.19
CA LEU A 76 -12.37 -1.28 0.26
C LEU A 76 -11.83 0.14 0.13
N ILE A 77 -12.30 0.94 -0.85
CA ILE A 77 -11.96 2.37 -0.96
C ILE A 77 -12.37 3.14 0.30
N GLU A 78 -13.49 2.77 0.95
CA GLU A 78 -13.92 3.41 2.20
C GLU A 78 -12.86 3.27 3.33
N LEU A 79 -12.00 2.25 3.27
CA LEU A 79 -10.89 2.06 4.22
C LEU A 79 -9.67 2.95 3.93
N HIS A 80 -9.60 3.57 2.77
CA HIS A 80 -8.48 4.40 2.27
C HIS A 80 -7.10 3.91 2.76
N ASN A 81 -6.85 2.63 2.55
CA ASN A 81 -5.63 1.94 2.93
C ASN A 81 -5.14 1.05 1.79
N GLY A 82 -3.96 1.35 1.25
CA GLY A 82 -3.34 0.58 0.16
C GLY A 82 -2.98 -0.87 0.51
N HIS A 83 -3.01 -1.25 1.78
CA HIS A 83 -2.88 -2.63 2.22
C HIS A 83 -4.18 -3.45 2.10
N SER A 84 -5.35 -2.79 1.98
CA SER A 84 -6.64 -3.47 1.85
C SER A 84 -6.95 -3.70 0.39
N SER A 85 -7.04 -4.95 -0.05
CA SER A 85 -7.26 -5.30 -1.46
C SER A 85 -7.91 -6.66 -1.62
N LEU A 86 -8.55 -6.88 -2.77
CA LEU A 86 -8.89 -8.21 -3.25
C LEU A 86 -7.65 -8.83 -3.90
N ASN A 87 -7.52 -10.17 -3.82
CA ASN A 87 -6.47 -10.92 -4.53
C ASN A 87 -6.89 -11.29 -5.96
N VAL A 88 -7.85 -10.57 -6.50
CA VAL A 88 -8.36 -10.69 -7.86
C VAL A 88 -8.59 -9.30 -8.44
N ASN A 89 -8.19 -9.10 -9.69
CA ASN A 89 -8.39 -7.85 -10.42
C ASN A 89 -9.20 -8.09 -11.68
N LEU A 90 -10.14 -7.19 -11.94
CA LEU A 90 -10.76 -7.04 -13.25
C LEU A 90 -9.85 -6.18 -14.14
N LYS A 91 -10.08 -6.22 -15.46
CA LYS A 91 -9.42 -5.25 -16.35
C LYS A 91 -9.74 -3.80 -15.96
N SER A 92 -10.95 -3.54 -15.46
CA SER A 92 -11.41 -2.23 -15.02
C SER A 92 -11.08 -1.91 -13.55
N SER A 93 -10.42 -2.79 -12.80
CA SER A 93 -9.99 -2.53 -11.43
C SER A 93 -8.98 -1.39 -11.38
N ASN A 94 -9.01 -0.61 -10.30
CA ASN A 94 -7.98 0.38 -10.02
C ASN A 94 -6.64 -0.31 -9.76
N ARG A 95 -5.55 0.31 -10.19
CA ARG A 95 -4.21 -0.11 -9.81
C ARG A 95 -4.03 0.15 -8.32
N LEU A 96 -3.42 -0.80 -7.61
CA LEU A 96 -3.16 -0.66 -6.18
C LEU A 96 -2.05 0.36 -5.93
N VAL A 97 -2.18 1.13 -4.85
CA VAL A 97 -1.16 2.07 -4.41
C VAL A 97 -0.43 1.50 -3.19
N PRO A 98 0.90 1.68 -3.09
CA PRO A 98 1.80 2.41 -3.98
C PRO A 98 2.34 1.59 -5.17
N SER A 99 2.04 0.27 -5.26
CA SER A 99 2.67 -0.63 -6.25
C SER A 99 2.34 -0.26 -7.70
N GLY A 100 1.12 0.15 -7.99
CA GLY A 100 0.68 0.58 -9.32
C GLY A 100 0.81 2.07 -9.59
N GLN A 101 1.36 2.83 -8.63
CA GLN A 101 1.56 4.27 -8.72
C GLN A 101 2.95 4.59 -9.25
N ASP A 102 3.04 5.56 -10.15
CA ASP A 102 4.30 6.08 -10.68
C ASP A 102 4.43 7.61 -10.62
N ILE A 103 3.40 8.28 -10.13
CA ILE A 103 3.35 9.73 -9.91
C ILE A 103 3.00 9.99 -8.45
N TYR A 104 3.79 10.76 -7.75
CA TYR A 104 3.43 11.30 -6.46
C TYR A 104 3.13 12.80 -6.63
N ALA A 105 1.91 13.20 -6.33
CA ALA A 105 1.46 14.57 -6.42
C ALA A 105 0.89 15.04 -5.08
N GLU A 106 0.93 16.35 -4.83
CA GLU A 106 0.41 16.96 -3.61
C GLU A 106 -0.53 18.11 -3.95
N GLU A 107 -1.58 18.26 -3.16
CA GLU A 107 -2.43 19.44 -3.22
C GLU A 107 -1.80 20.58 -2.41
N LYS A 108 -1.50 21.71 -3.08
CA LYS A 108 -1.00 22.93 -2.44
C LYS A 108 -1.79 24.14 -2.93
N ARG A 109 -2.47 24.83 -2.00
CA ARG A 109 -3.30 26.01 -2.30
C ARG A 109 -4.34 25.74 -3.38
N GLY A 110 -4.96 24.55 -3.32
CA GLY A 110 -6.00 24.15 -4.25
C GLY A 110 -5.54 23.75 -5.64
N LYS A 111 -4.25 23.56 -5.88
CA LYS A 111 -3.65 23.05 -7.10
C LYS A 111 -2.89 21.76 -6.82
N PHE A 112 -2.79 20.90 -7.83
CA PHE A 112 -2.15 19.61 -7.72
C PHE A 112 -0.79 19.64 -8.43
N TRP A 113 0.29 19.39 -7.68
CA TRP A 113 1.65 19.50 -8.17
C TRP A 113 2.34 18.15 -8.16
N VAL A 114 2.98 17.79 -9.26
CA VAL A 114 3.86 16.62 -9.32
C VAL A 114 5.05 16.89 -8.40
N SER A 115 5.12 16.16 -7.29
CA SER A 115 6.21 16.29 -6.31
C SER A 115 7.31 15.27 -6.55
N ASP A 116 6.96 14.08 -7.09
CA ASP A 116 7.93 13.07 -7.47
C ASP A 116 7.41 12.20 -8.63
N VAL A 117 8.33 11.59 -9.39
CA VAL A 117 8.03 10.66 -10.50
C VAL A 117 8.91 9.45 -10.35
N LYS A 118 8.30 8.25 -10.33
CA LYS A 118 9.02 6.99 -10.14
C LYS A 118 10.00 6.75 -11.28
N LYS A 119 11.26 6.56 -10.94
CA LYS A 119 12.33 6.30 -11.92
C LYS A 119 12.09 5.02 -12.71
N GLY A 120 12.34 5.07 -14.01
CA GLY A 120 12.11 3.96 -14.94
C GLY A 120 10.64 3.72 -15.31
N SER A 121 9.70 4.47 -14.71
CA SER A 121 8.26 4.31 -14.91
C SER A 121 7.77 4.84 -16.27
N ASN A 122 6.52 4.53 -16.57
CA ASN A 122 5.83 5.08 -17.73
C ASN A 122 5.70 6.60 -17.66
N ALA A 123 5.42 7.16 -16.49
CA ALA A 123 5.31 8.59 -16.29
C ALA A 123 6.63 9.31 -16.58
N GLU A 124 7.78 8.79 -16.10
CA GLU A 124 9.10 9.35 -16.42
C GLU A 124 9.41 9.25 -17.91
N LYS A 125 9.19 8.07 -18.52
CA LYS A 125 9.44 7.83 -19.95
C LYS A 125 8.53 8.66 -20.86
N ALA A 126 7.32 9.00 -20.41
CA ALA A 126 6.40 9.90 -21.11
C ALA A 126 6.83 11.38 -20.98
N GLY A 127 7.85 11.67 -20.16
CA GLY A 127 8.41 13.01 -20.01
C GLY A 127 7.77 13.88 -18.94
N LEU A 128 6.94 13.32 -18.04
CA LEU A 128 6.37 14.05 -16.92
C LEU A 128 7.48 14.62 -16.02
N LYS A 129 7.34 15.89 -15.64
CA LYS A 129 8.35 16.61 -14.85
C LYS A 129 7.86 16.92 -13.45
N ILE A 130 8.76 16.79 -12.47
CA ILE A 130 8.55 17.30 -11.12
C ILE A 130 8.34 18.82 -11.19
N GLY A 131 7.36 19.33 -10.46
CA GLY A 131 6.97 20.74 -10.49
C GLY A 131 5.90 21.09 -11.53
N ALA A 132 5.42 20.11 -12.32
CA ALA A 132 4.26 20.32 -13.19
C ALA A 132 2.96 20.43 -12.36
N GLU A 133 2.07 21.35 -12.69
CA GLU A 133 0.70 21.43 -12.16
C GLU A 133 -0.19 20.49 -12.97
N ILE A 134 -0.84 19.51 -12.32
CA ILE A 134 -1.81 18.62 -12.96
C ILE A 134 -3.17 19.31 -12.97
N VAL A 135 -3.73 19.55 -14.15
CA VAL A 135 -5.00 20.24 -14.34
C VAL A 135 -6.15 19.24 -14.54
N LYS A 136 -5.91 18.23 -15.41
CA LYS A 136 -6.92 17.20 -15.72
C LYS A 136 -6.31 15.82 -15.81
N CYS A 137 -7.15 14.81 -15.58
CA CYS A 137 -6.88 13.41 -15.84
C CYS A 137 -8.01 12.85 -16.71
N ASN A 138 -7.66 12.25 -17.85
CA ASN A 138 -8.61 11.70 -18.83
C ASN A 138 -9.76 12.68 -19.21
N GLY A 139 -9.41 13.96 -19.39
CA GLY A 139 -10.32 15.03 -19.83
C GLY A 139 -11.10 15.74 -18.71
N ASP A 140 -11.15 15.19 -17.50
CA ASP A 140 -11.85 15.80 -16.36
C ASP A 140 -10.88 16.42 -15.33
N SER A 141 -11.31 17.48 -14.64
CA SER A 141 -10.52 18.06 -13.57
C SER A 141 -10.37 17.12 -12.39
N LEU A 142 -9.19 17.13 -11.71
CA LEU A 142 -8.96 16.29 -10.55
C LEU A 142 -10.00 16.52 -9.44
N ARG A 143 -10.45 17.78 -9.26
CA ARG A 143 -11.48 18.13 -8.27
C ARG A 143 -12.81 17.44 -8.50
N LYS A 144 -13.18 17.21 -9.78
CA LYS A 144 -14.40 16.48 -10.16
C LYS A 144 -14.25 14.98 -9.90
N LEU A 145 -13.04 14.43 -10.08
CA LEU A 145 -12.78 12.99 -10.00
C LEU A 145 -12.47 12.50 -8.57
N LEU A 146 -11.77 13.29 -7.76
CA LEU A 146 -11.33 12.92 -6.41
C LEU A 146 -12.46 12.41 -5.48
N PRO A 147 -13.69 12.97 -5.47
CA PRO A 147 -14.76 12.50 -4.59
C PRO A 147 -15.10 11.02 -4.74
N ALA A 148 -14.81 10.39 -5.90
CA ALA A 148 -15.03 8.97 -6.13
C ALA A 148 -14.13 8.06 -5.28
N PHE A 149 -12.99 8.59 -4.81
CA PHE A 149 -11.98 7.87 -4.04
C PHE A 149 -11.94 8.30 -2.57
N LEU A 150 -12.79 9.25 -2.16
CA LEU A 150 -12.87 9.67 -0.76
C LEU A 150 -13.88 8.80 -0.01
N PRO A 151 -13.59 8.41 1.25
CA PRO A 151 -14.56 7.69 2.07
C PRO A 151 -15.80 8.54 2.33
N LYS A 152 -16.99 7.89 2.28
CA LYS A 152 -18.29 8.57 2.36
C LYS A 152 -18.75 8.74 3.81
N PHE A 153 -18.33 7.84 4.69
CA PHE A 153 -18.82 7.77 6.08
C PHE A 153 -17.71 7.97 7.11
N THR A 154 -17.07 9.13 7.02
CA THR A 154 -16.15 9.65 8.03
C THR A 154 -16.61 11.04 8.46
N GLN A 155 -16.22 11.45 9.66
CA GLN A 155 -16.59 12.79 10.17
C GLN A 155 -15.94 13.92 9.36
N HIS A 156 -14.72 13.71 8.88
CA HIS A 156 -13.99 14.65 8.03
C HIS A 156 -12.91 13.93 7.24
N HIS A 157 -12.55 14.46 6.09
CA HIS A 157 -11.47 13.93 5.28
C HIS A 157 -10.12 14.46 5.76
N SER A 158 -9.30 13.57 6.34
CA SER A 158 -7.92 13.89 6.73
C SER A 158 -7.03 14.10 5.50
N ASN A 159 -5.85 14.69 5.72
CA ASN A 159 -4.85 14.83 4.64
C ASN A 159 -4.41 13.45 4.09
N ALA A 160 -4.34 12.42 4.93
CA ALA A 160 -4.01 11.05 4.49
C ALA A 160 -5.09 10.48 3.55
N MET A 161 -6.38 10.69 3.86
CA MET A 161 -7.50 10.28 3.00
C MET A 161 -7.45 10.99 1.65
N LYS A 162 -7.21 12.30 1.64
CA LYS A 162 -7.10 13.10 0.41
C LYS A 162 -5.90 12.66 -0.43
N GLN A 163 -4.76 12.37 0.22
CA GLN A 163 -3.58 11.86 -0.47
C GLN A 163 -3.84 10.50 -1.09
N PHE A 164 -4.43 9.55 -0.33
CA PHE A 164 -4.81 8.23 -0.86
C PHE A 164 -5.76 8.35 -2.07
N ALA A 165 -6.76 9.22 -2.00
CA ALA A 165 -7.69 9.46 -3.12
C ALA A 165 -6.96 10.01 -4.35
N LEU A 166 -6.00 10.91 -4.17
CA LEU A 166 -5.18 11.46 -5.26
C LEU A 166 -4.26 10.39 -5.86
N ASP A 167 -3.63 9.58 -5.02
CA ASP A 167 -2.76 8.49 -5.44
C ASP A 167 -3.53 7.45 -6.26
N MET A 168 -4.73 7.03 -5.80
CA MET A 168 -5.62 6.10 -6.52
C MET A 168 -6.07 6.67 -7.87
N LEU A 169 -6.47 7.95 -7.90
CA LEU A 169 -6.88 8.62 -9.13
C LEU A 169 -5.74 8.64 -10.16
N LEU A 170 -4.53 9.01 -9.73
CA LEU A 170 -3.36 9.11 -10.63
C LEU A 170 -2.78 7.74 -11.01
N ALA A 171 -2.95 6.71 -10.18
CA ALA A 171 -2.60 5.34 -10.55
C ALA A 171 -3.48 4.82 -11.70
N GLY A 172 -4.76 5.20 -11.73
CA GLY A 172 -5.73 4.83 -12.75
C GLY A 172 -6.13 3.35 -12.70
N THR A 173 -6.70 2.85 -13.79
CA THR A 173 -7.17 1.46 -13.94
C THR A 173 -6.23 0.64 -14.82
N HIS A 174 -6.43 -0.71 -14.84
CA HIS A 174 -5.61 -1.59 -15.67
C HIS A 174 -5.96 -1.53 -17.16
N ASP A 175 -7.20 -1.18 -17.52
CA ASP A 175 -7.73 -1.22 -18.88
C ASP A 175 -7.60 0.09 -19.66
N LYS A 176 -7.49 1.22 -18.96
CA LYS A 176 -7.51 2.54 -19.61
C LYS A 176 -6.16 3.21 -19.51
N PRO A 177 -5.62 3.68 -20.64
CA PRO A 177 -4.43 4.51 -20.62
C PRO A 177 -4.72 5.83 -19.86
N ARG A 178 -3.74 6.31 -19.12
CA ARG A 178 -3.81 7.58 -18.43
C ARG A 178 -3.32 8.71 -19.34
N VAL A 179 -4.15 9.72 -19.49
CA VAL A 179 -3.81 10.97 -20.19
C VAL A 179 -3.95 12.12 -19.19
N ILE A 180 -2.90 12.88 -18.96
CA ILE A 180 -2.93 14.04 -18.07
C ILE A 180 -2.68 15.33 -18.82
N GLU A 181 -3.42 16.39 -18.45
CA GLU A 181 -3.15 17.74 -18.86
C GLU A 181 -2.38 18.45 -17.74
N VAL A 182 -1.22 18.98 -18.06
CA VAL A 182 -0.36 19.65 -17.07
C VAL A 182 0.04 21.05 -17.54
N ILE A 183 0.40 21.91 -16.59
CA ILE A 183 1.09 23.18 -16.87
C ILE A 183 2.51 23.05 -16.32
N PHE A 184 3.51 23.13 -17.17
CA PHE A 184 4.92 23.11 -16.77
C PHE A 184 5.64 24.34 -17.35
N GLU A 185 6.31 25.12 -16.48
CA GLU A 185 6.95 26.40 -16.84
C GLU A 185 6.00 27.37 -17.59
N GLY A 186 4.73 27.41 -17.13
CA GLY A 186 3.70 28.27 -17.74
C GLY A 186 3.12 27.75 -19.07
N ARG A 187 3.56 26.59 -19.57
CA ARG A 187 3.11 26.00 -20.84
C ARG A 187 2.19 24.83 -20.61
N PRO A 188 1.00 24.79 -21.21
CA PRO A 188 0.12 23.63 -21.16
C PRO A 188 0.68 22.49 -22.01
N GLN A 189 0.58 21.26 -21.49
CA GLN A 189 1.04 20.04 -22.15
C GLN A 189 0.03 18.92 -21.90
N ILE A 190 -0.15 18.03 -22.89
CA ILE A 190 -0.91 16.79 -22.77
C ILE A 190 0.10 15.65 -22.80
N ILE A 191 0.06 14.80 -21.78
CA ILE A 191 0.99 13.67 -21.61
C ILE A 191 0.20 12.36 -21.57
N GLU A 192 0.45 11.49 -22.53
CA GLU A 192 -0.09 10.13 -22.59
C GLU A 192 0.85 9.19 -21.85
N LEU A 193 0.54 8.90 -20.58
CA LEU A 193 1.43 8.16 -19.68
C LEU A 193 1.65 6.70 -20.09
N ASP A 194 0.60 6.03 -20.57
CA ASP A 194 0.62 4.59 -20.84
C ASP A 194 0.64 4.25 -22.35
N LYS A 195 1.08 5.18 -23.20
CA LYS A 195 1.13 4.98 -24.66
C LYS A 195 2.10 3.87 -25.09
N LYS A 196 3.18 3.67 -24.34
CA LYS A 196 4.16 2.62 -24.58
C LYS A 196 4.20 1.69 -23.40
N VAL A 197 3.65 0.49 -23.55
CA VAL A 197 3.88 -0.60 -22.59
C VAL A 197 5.30 -1.11 -22.85
N PHE A 198 6.20 -0.84 -21.93
CA PHE A 198 7.54 -1.45 -21.97
C PHE A 198 7.42 -2.84 -21.37
N SER A 199 7.85 -3.87 -22.11
CA SER A 199 7.97 -5.20 -21.55
C SER A 199 8.94 -5.17 -20.37
N ASP A 200 8.52 -5.66 -19.23
CA ASP A 200 9.41 -5.90 -18.11
C ASP A 200 10.42 -6.98 -18.52
N ASN A 201 11.64 -6.55 -18.80
CA ASN A 201 12.76 -7.49 -18.71
C ASN A 201 12.83 -7.94 -17.25
N ALA A 202 13.13 -9.22 -17.01
CA ALA A 202 13.26 -9.74 -15.67
C ALA A 202 14.18 -8.84 -14.82
N THR A 203 13.57 -8.08 -13.90
CA THR A 203 14.32 -7.18 -13.03
C THR A 203 15.10 -8.04 -12.03
N PRO A 204 16.41 -7.87 -11.88
CA PRO A 204 17.19 -8.63 -10.89
C PRO A 204 16.67 -8.33 -9.48
N LEU A 205 16.83 -9.28 -8.54
CA LEU A 205 16.39 -9.10 -7.15
C LEU A 205 17.01 -7.87 -6.53
N MET A 206 18.26 -7.57 -6.91
CA MET A 206 18.98 -6.40 -6.42
C MET A 206 20.03 -5.92 -7.40
N GLU A 207 20.49 -4.69 -7.20
CA GLU A 207 21.60 -4.09 -7.92
C GLU A 207 22.73 -3.76 -6.93
N ALA A 208 23.97 -4.00 -7.37
CA ALA A 208 25.17 -3.63 -6.62
C ALA A 208 26.12 -2.85 -7.52
N LYS A 209 26.63 -1.71 -7.03
CA LYS A 209 27.59 -0.90 -7.77
C LYS A 209 28.44 -0.04 -6.85
N LEU A 210 29.56 0.45 -7.36
CA LEU A 210 30.38 1.44 -6.70
C LEU A 210 30.02 2.84 -7.18
N LEU A 211 29.75 3.74 -6.26
CA LEU A 211 29.50 5.16 -6.57
C LEU A 211 30.79 5.96 -6.54
N SER A 212 31.76 5.56 -5.72
CA SER A 212 33.10 6.14 -5.65
C SER A 212 34.05 5.15 -4.96
N LYS A 213 35.32 5.55 -4.79
CA LYS A 213 36.32 4.77 -4.04
C LYS A 213 35.89 4.43 -2.60
N ASN A 214 35.02 5.25 -1.99
CA ASN A 214 34.62 5.13 -0.59
C ASN A 214 33.14 4.82 -0.41
N LYS A 215 32.34 4.75 -1.48
CA LYS A 215 30.89 4.55 -1.41
C LYS A 215 30.44 3.39 -2.28
N ALA A 216 29.83 2.40 -1.63
CA ALA A 216 29.15 1.28 -2.27
C ALA A 216 27.62 1.50 -2.23
N TYR A 217 26.90 0.89 -3.14
CA TYR A 217 25.46 1.01 -3.29
C TYR A 217 24.87 -0.36 -3.55
N LEU A 218 23.81 -0.67 -2.79
CA LEU A 218 22.95 -1.83 -2.96
C LEU A 218 21.51 -1.35 -3.08
N LYS A 219 20.79 -1.77 -4.12
CA LYS A 219 19.35 -1.49 -4.29
C LYS A 219 18.56 -2.79 -4.26
N VAL A 220 17.50 -2.82 -3.49
CA VAL A 220 16.49 -3.89 -3.49
C VAL A 220 15.39 -3.52 -4.48
N ASN A 221 15.09 -4.40 -5.43
CA ASN A 221 14.12 -4.18 -6.50
C ASN A 221 12.79 -4.89 -6.19
N ASN A 222 11.91 -4.26 -5.39
CA ASN A 222 10.53 -4.71 -5.08
C ASN A 222 10.36 -6.23 -4.85
N CYS A 223 11.29 -6.85 -4.13
CA CYS A 223 11.33 -8.31 -3.94
C CYS A 223 11.54 -8.75 -2.47
N LEU A 224 11.20 -7.89 -1.49
CA LEU A 224 11.31 -8.24 -0.06
C LEU A 224 10.44 -9.45 0.35
N TRP A 225 9.55 -9.90 -0.52
CA TRP A 225 8.76 -11.12 -0.36
C TRP A 225 9.51 -12.40 -0.77
N ASN A 226 10.61 -12.28 -1.55
CA ASN A 226 11.35 -13.40 -2.10
C ASN A 226 12.53 -13.79 -1.19
N ASN A 227 12.53 -15.00 -0.64
CA ASN A 227 13.58 -15.48 0.24
C ASN A 227 14.95 -15.62 -0.44
N ASP A 228 14.99 -15.79 -1.78
CA ASP A 228 16.26 -15.83 -2.53
C ASP A 228 17.06 -14.53 -2.47
N LEU A 229 16.36 -13.42 -2.12
CA LEU A 229 17.00 -12.14 -1.88
C LEU A 229 18.03 -12.24 -0.74
N ILE A 230 17.81 -13.09 0.28
CA ILE A 230 18.74 -13.25 1.41
C ILE A 230 20.13 -13.67 0.92
N GLY A 231 20.19 -14.72 0.08
CA GLY A 231 21.44 -15.21 -0.48
C GLY A 231 22.10 -14.19 -1.43
N SER A 232 21.30 -13.56 -2.29
CA SER A 232 21.78 -12.52 -3.22
C SER A 232 22.32 -11.31 -2.47
N PHE A 233 21.63 -10.89 -1.40
CA PHE A 233 22.07 -9.79 -0.54
C PHE A 233 23.38 -10.12 0.19
N ASP A 234 23.49 -11.32 0.76
CA ASP A 234 24.69 -11.76 1.46
C ASP A 234 25.91 -11.76 0.53
N GLN A 235 25.78 -12.32 -0.67
CA GLN A 235 26.85 -12.33 -1.66
C GLN A 235 27.29 -10.91 -2.07
N ALA A 236 26.32 -10.05 -2.36
CA ALA A 236 26.62 -8.67 -2.74
C ALA A 236 27.27 -7.88 -1.59
N LEU A 237 26.72 -7.99 -0.37
CA LEU A 237 27.27 -7.29 0.79
C LEU A 237 28.67 -7.81 1.15
N ASP A 238 28.93 -9.12 1.06
CA ASP A 238 30.26 -9.70 1.34
C ASP A 238 31.34 -9.14 0.42
N SER A 239 31.01 -8.87 -0.85
CA SER A 239 31.92 -8.21 -1.79
C SER A 239 32.20 -6.74 -1.46
N LEU A 240 31.34 -6.12 -0.68
CA LEU A 240 31.39 -4.70 -0.32
C LEU A 240 31.67 -4.48 1.18
N ILE A 241 31.97 -5.54 1.94
CA ILE A 241 31.99 -5.53 3.40
C ILE A 241 33.02 -4.54 4.00
N ASN A 242 34.10 -4.23 3.27
CA ASN A 242 35.19 -3.35 3.70
C ASN A 242 35.00 -1.88 3.23
N TYR A 243 33.90 -1.55 2.56
CA TYR A 243 33.69 -0.17 2.14
C TYR A 243 33.33 0.72 3.32
N PRO A 244 33.90 1.95 3.38
CA PRO A 244 33.63 2.88 4.49
C PRO A 244 32.16 3.31 4.56
N ILE A 245 31.48 3.44 3.41
CA ILE A 245 30.08 3.89 3.32
C ILE A 245 29.31 2.93 2.41
N LEU A 246 28.21 2.42 2.92
CA LEU A 246 27.22 1.65 2.15
C LEU A 246 25.90 2.40 2.10
N ILE A 247 25.34 2.51 0.90
CA ILE A 247 24.01 3.01 0.65
C ILE A 247 23.12 1.83 0.34
N LEU A 248 22.13 1.58 1.21
CA LEU A 248 21.07 0.59 0.99
C LEU A 248 19.83 1.32 0.51
N ASP A 249 19.43 1.06 -0.71
CA ASP A 249 18.30 1.72 -1.37
C ASP A 249 17.05 0.84 -1.30
N LEU A 250 16.03 1.32 -0.59
CA LEU A 250 14.70 0.74 -0.44
C LEU A 250 13.63 1.58 -1.13
N THR A 251 14.01 2.56 -1.96
CA THR A 251 13.05 3.49 -2.59
C THR A 251 12.10 2.81 -3.56
N ASP A 252 12.40 1.60 -4.03
CA ASP A 252 11.55 0.83 -4.95
C ASP A 252 11.14 -0.52 -4.34
N THR A 253 10.46 -0.47 -3.19
CA THR A 253 9.91 -1.63 -2.48
C THR A 253 8.40 -1.49 -2.18
N PRO A 254 7.57 -1.08 -3.18
CA PRO A 254 6.17 -0.72 -2.95
C PRO A 254 5.30 -1.90 -2.50
N SER A 255 5.64 -3.12 -2.89
CA SER A 255 4.87 -4.31 -2.50
C SER A 255 5.23 -4.85 -1.11
N GLY A 256 6.27 -4.29 -0.48
CA GLY A 256 6.75 -4.79 0.81
C GLY A 256 7.29 -6.21 0.74
N GLY A 257 7.04 -7.00 1.79
CA GLY A 257 7.53 -8.38 1.86
C GLY A 257 7.37 -9.01 3.24
N ASN A 258 8.14 -10.04 3.51
CA ASN A 258 8.10 -10.77 4.76
C ASN A 258 9.19 -10.35 5.76
N SER A 259 8.90 -10.51 7.04
CA SER A 259 9.80 -10.11 8.13
C SER A 259 11.06 -10.99 8.23
N THR A 260 11.05 -12.22 7.67
CA THR A 260 12.23 -13.09 7.64
C THR A 260 13.33 -12.48 6.75
N VAL A 261 12.97 -12.02 5.55
CA VAL A 261 13.90 -11.33 4.64
C VAL A 261 14.41 -10.04 5.29
N ALA A 262 13.51 -9.24 5.86
CA ALA A 262 13.87 -8.00 6.53
C ALA A 262 14.87 -8.22 7.69
N ARG A 263 14.58 -9.17 8.59
CA ARG A 263 15.47 -9.52 9.70
C ARG A 263 16.82 -10.06 9.21
N ALA A 264 16.81 -10.88 8.15
CA ALA A 264 18.04 -11.42 7.58
C ALA A 264 18.94 -10.30 7.03
N ILE A 265 18.38 -9.33 6.32
CA ILE A 265 19.12 -8.17 5.81
C ILE A 265 19.62 -7.30 6.98
N MET A 266 18.70 -6.89 7.87
CA MET A 266 19.04 -5.99 9.00
C MET A 266 20.06 -6.61 9.96
N GLY A 267 20.03 -7.93 10.16
CA GLY A 267 20.96 -8.66 11.02
C GLY A 267 22.43 -8.59 10.58
N ARG A 268 22.69 -8.16 9.32
CA ARG A 268 24.05 -7.93 8.80
C ARG A 268 24.65 -6.58 9.22
N PHE A 269 23.91 -5.75 9.97
CA PHE A 269 24.30 -4.40 10.37
C PHE A 269 24.35 -4.19 11.89
N ILE A 270 24.11 -5.23 12.66
CA ILE A 270 24.10 -5.19 14.13
C ILE A 270 25.02 -6.26 14.72
N THR A 271 25.50 -6.01 15.95
CA THR A 271 26.38 -6.93 16.70
C THR A 271 25.73 -7.51 17.95
N ALA A 272 24.55 -7.01 18.32
CA ALA A 272 23.73 -7.50 19.42
C ALA A 272 22.25 -7.49 18.99
N PRO A 273 21.36 -8.26 19.65
CA PRO A 273 19.94 -8.20 19.37
C PRO A 273 19.38 -6.78 19.52
N MET A 274 18.62 -6.31 18.53
CA MET A 274 18.03 -4.97 18.51
C MET A 274 16.52 -5.06 18.30
N PRO A 275 15.73 -4.24 19.01
CA PRO A 275 14.28 -4.14 18.75
C PRO A 275 14.06 -3.52 17.37
N PHE A 276 13.06 -4.03 16.65
CA PHE A 276 12.82 -3.71 15.25
C PHE A 276 11.52 -2.89 15.10
N GLN A 277 10.39 -3.45 15.53
CA GLN A 277 9.09 -2.80 15.51
C GLN A 277 8.21 -3.33 16.64
N GLN A 278 7.19 -2.55 17.01
CA GLN A 278 6.14 -2.98 17.93
C GLN A 278 4.89 -3.34 17.15
N HIS A 279 4.17 -4.32 17.67
CA HIS A 279 2.90 -4.81 17.13
C HIS A 279 1.81 -4.65 18.18
N GLU A 280 0.61 -4.30 17.77
CA GLU A 280 -0.59 -4.28 18.59
C GLU A 280 -1.73 -4.95 17.82
N TYR A 281 -2.36 -5.93 18.45
CA TYR A 281 -3.49 -6.69 17.92
C TYR A 281 -4.66 -6.61 18.90
N ASP A 282 -5.85 -6.23 18.41
CA ASP A 282 -7.06 -6.16 19.22
C ASP A 282 -7.72 -7.54 19.29
N GLU A 283 -7.76 -8.15 20.48
CA GLU A 283 -8.49 -9.40 20.77
C GLU A 283 -9.90 -9.02 21.25
N LYS A 284 -10.73 -8.54 20.32
CA LYS A 284 -12.04 -7.91 20.59
C LYS A 284 -13.00 -8.82 21.35
N ASP A 285 -13.01 -10.12 21.04
CA ASP A 285 -13.88 -11.12 21.69
C ASP A 285 -13.58 -11.25 23.20
N PHE A 286 -12.39 -10.85 23.63
CA PHE A 286 -11.93 -10.94 25.00
C PHE A 286 -11.74 -9.55 25.64
N GLU A 287 -12.12 -8.48 24.95
CA GLU A 287 -11.96 -7.07 25.39
C GLU A 287 -10.53 -6.75 25.84
N THR A 288 -9.54 -7.34 25.15
CA THR A 288 -8.12 -7.18 25.47
C THR A 288 -7.28 -6.91 24.22
N LYS A 289 -5.99 -6.67 24.44
CA LYS A 289 -5.02 -6.43 23.37
C LYS A 289 -3.75 -7.22 23.60
N ARG A 290 -3.19 -7.74 22.53
CA ARG A 290 -1.86 -8.30 22.53
C ARG A 290 -0.87 -7.26 21.99
N HIS A 291 0.22 -7.05 22.71
CA HIS A 291 1.28 -6.13 22.32
C HIS A 291 2.63 -6.81 22.48
N TRP A 292 3.48 -6.76 21.43
CA TRP A 292 4.81 -7.35 21.47
C TRP A 292 5.81 -6.55 20.65
N ILE A 293 7.09 -6.79 20.90
CA ILE A 293 8.21 -6.19 20.16
C ILE A 293 8.92 -7.30 19.39
N GLU A 294 9.12 -7.09 18.11
CA GLU A 294 9.91 -7.95 17.25
C GLU A 294 11.39 -7.55 17.30
N TYR A 295 12.29 -8.55 17.35
CA TYR A 295 13.72 -8.35 17.43
C TYR A 295 14.45 -8.85 16.19
N VAL A 296 15.52 -8.16 15.84
CA VAL A 296 16.53 -8.60 14.88
C VAL A 296 17.74 -9.12 15.64
N TYR A 297 18.23 -10.27 15.22
CA TYR A 297 19.44 -10.89 15.78
C TYR A 297 20.61 -10.71 14.81
N PRO A 298 21.85 -10.54 15.32
CA PRO A 298 23.02 -10.38 14.49
C PRO A 298 23.31 -11.65 13.67
N ARG A 299 23.80 -11.45 12.45
CA ARG A 299 24.27 -12.50 11.55
C ARG A 299 25.79 -12.41 11.38
N LYS A 300 26.40 -13.52 10.90
CA LYS A 300 27.85 -13.55 10.62
C LYS A 300 28.24 -12.48 9.60
N LYS A 301 29.46 -11.96 9.69
CA LYS A 301 30.04 -10.94 8.81
C LYS A 301 29.24 -9.63 8.82
N THR A 302 29.18 -8.99 9.96
CA THR A 302 28.52 -7.70 10.14
C THR A 302 29.27 -6.58 9.43
N PHE A 303 28.56 -5.77 8.64
CA PHE A 303 29.11 -4.54 8.05
C PHE A 303 29.40 -3.51 9.15
N GLN A 304 30.63 -2.95 9.16
CA GLN A 304 31.11 -2.03 10.20
C GLN A 304 31.17 -0.56 9.73
N GLY A 305 31.04 -0.31 8.43
CA GLY A 305 31.10 1.03 7.87
C GLY A 305 29.82 1.85 8.18
N LYS A 306 29.77 3.05 7.65
CA LYS A 306 28.59 3.92 7.75
C LYS A 306 27.48 3.42 6.82
N LEU A 307 26.33 3.06 7.38
CA LEU A 307 25.15 2.69 6.62
C LEU A 307 24.22 3.89 6.43
N ILE A 308 23.81 4.12 5.19
CA ILE A 308 22.77 5.08 4.81
C ILE A 308 21.65 4.30 4.12
N VAL A 309 20.43 4.43 4.63
CA VAL A 309 19.25 3.76 4.09
C VAL A 309 18.38 4.78 3.37
N LEU A 310 18.15 4.56 2.07
CA LEU A 310 17.30 5.43 1.27
C LEU A 310 15.87 4.90 1.27
N VAL A 311 14.92 5.81 1.48
CA VAL A 311 13.48 5.56 1.42
C VAL A 311 12.79 6.61 0.58
N GLY A 312 11.62 6.27 0.05
CA GLY A 312 10.87 7.16 -0.84
C GLY A 312 9.38 6.88 -0.84
N HIS A 313 8.63 7.60 -1.67
CA HIS A 313 7.18 7.46 -1.80
C HIS A 313 6.74 6.03 -2.17
N TRP A 314 7.62 5.26 -2.78
CA TRP A 314 7.39 3.85 -3.15
C TRP A 314 8.11 2.87 -2.20
N THR A 315 8.50 3.31 -1.02
CA THR A 315 8.89 2.41 0.08
C THR A 315 7.62 2.04 0.84
N GLY A 316 7.15 0.79 0.73
CA GLY A 316 5.88 0.35 1.30
C GLY A 316 6.03 -0.87 2.22
N SER A 317 5.09 -1.04 3.13
CA SER A 317 4.92 -2.22 3.97
C SER A 317 6.19 -2.65 4.72
N MET A 318 6.78 -3.80 4.40
CA MET A 318 8.02 -4.25 5.04
C MET A 318 9.21 -3.34 4.75
N GLY A 319 9.23 -2.61 3.61
CA GLY A 319 10.20 -1.54 3.37
C GLY A 319 10.13 -0.44 4.43
N GLU A 320 8.90 -0.05 4.82
CA GLU A 320 8.67 0.90 5.93
C GLU A 320 9.09 0.29 7.27
N GLY A 321 8.81 -1.00 7.48
CA GLY A 321 9.27 -1.74 8.65
C GLY A 321 10.80 -1.73 8.76
N MET A 322 11.52 -1.99 7.66
CA MET A 322 12.99 -1.91 7.65
C MET A 322 13.49 -0.50 7.93
N ALA A 323 12.83 0.54 7.42
CA ALA A 323 13.20 1.93 7.68
C ALA A 323 13.14 2.27 9.17
N ILE A 324 12.03 1.97 9.86
CA ILE A 324 11.91 2.19 11.30
C ILE A 324 12.84 1.30 12.12
N GLY A 325 13.10 0.06 11.65
CA GLY A 325 14.06 -0.86 12.27
C GLY A 325 15.48 -0.31 12.21
N PHE A 326 15.94 0.14 11.05
CA PHE A 326 17.26 0.78 10.92
C PHE A 326 17.38 2.06 11.73
N ASP A 327 16.31 2.88 11.80
CA ASP A 327 16.31 4.07 12.66
C ASP A 327 16.45 3.71 14.16
N SER A 328 15.80 2.62 14.59
CA SER A 328 15.89 2.13 15.96
C SER A 328 17.31 1.68 16.35
N PHE A 329 18.13 1.26 15.40
CA PHE A 329 19.53 0.84 15.62
C PHE A 329 20.47 2.02 15.90
N LYS A 330 20.02 3.25 15.72
CA LYS A 330 20.72 4.53 16.00
C LYS A 330 21.98 4.81 15.18
N LYS A 331 22.67 3.79 14.65
CA LYS A 331 23.86 3.93 13.81
C LYS A 331 23.54 4.24 12.34
N PRO A 332 22.60 3.52 11.69
CA PRO A 332 22.19 3.81 10.32
C PRO A 332 21.54 5.20 10.21
N LEU A 333 21.75 5.87 9.07
CA LEU A 333 21.11 7.13 8.75
C LEU A 333 20.02 6.90 7.71
N VAL A 334 18.75 7.05 8.09
CA VAL A 334 17.63 6.98 7.16
C VAL A 334 17.43 8.34 6.50
N VAL A 335 17.42 8.35 5.16
CA VAL A 335 17.35 9.56 4.31
C VAL A 335 16.31 9.36 3.23
N GLY A 336 15.49 10.36 2.98
CA GLY A 336 14.55 10.31 1.86
C GLY A 336 13.27 11.10 2.08
N THR A 337 12.26 10.78 1.29
CA THR A 337 10.94 11.40 1.36
C THR A 337 10.05 10.69 2.38
N LYS A 338 8.83 11.19 2.56
CA LYS A 338 7.76 10.42 3.20
C LYS A 338 7.58 9.10 2.44
N MET A 339 7.38 8.02 3.17
CA MET A 339 7.11 6.68 2.61
C MET A 339 5.62 6.52 2.26
N ALA A 340 5.23 5.35 1.78
CA ALA A 340 3.86 5.07 1.33
C ALA A 340 2.78 5.26 2.41
N GLY A 341 3.13 5.10 3.69
CA GLY A 341 2.19 5.26 4.81
C GLY A 341 1.16 4.14 4.89
N LEU A 342 1.54 2.93 4.50
CA LEU A 342 0.64 1.78 4.54
C LEU A 342 0.32 1.38 5.97
N LEU A 343 -0.97 1.20 6.26
CA LEU A 343 -1.43 0.90 7.61
C LEU A 343 -1.21 -0.58 7.96
N GLY A 344 -0.55 -0.82 9.07
CA GLY A 344 -0.49 -2.09 9.79
C GLY A 344 0.15 -3.30 9.09
N ALA A 345 0.02 -4.47 9.71
CA ALA A 345 0.29 -5.76 9.10
C ALA A 345 -1.01 -6.40 8.60
N ILE A 346 -0.91 -7.17 7.53
CA ILE A 346 -2.07 -7.74 6.83
C ILE A 346 -2.30 -9.19 7.18
N GLU A 347 -3.57 -9.60 7.11
CA GLU A 347 -4.01 -10.97 7.11
C GLU A 347 -4.95 -11.22 5.93
N GLY A 348 -4.90 -12.44 5.38
CA GLY A 348 -5.71 -12.86 4.24
C GLY A 348 -6.95 -13.64 4.67
N PHE A 349 -8.07 -13.39 4.00
CA PHE A 349 -9.37 -14.03 4.24
C PHE A 349 -9.95 -14.56 2.93
N ASN A 350 -10.87 -15.52 3.03
CA ASN A 350 -11.55 -16.12 1.88
C ASN A 350 -13.06 -16.04 2.02
N LEU A 351 -13.74 -15.63 0.95
CA LEU A 351 -15.19 -15.66 0.81
C LEU A 351 -15.60 -17.01 0.19
N LYS A 352 -16.23 -17.85 0.98
CA LYS A 352 -16.44 -19.28 0.67
C LYS A 352 -17.35 -19.53 -0.53
N GLU A 353 -18.39 -18.72 -0.71
CA GLU A 353 -19.41 -18.93 -1.74
C GLU A 353 -18.91 -18.50 -3.14
N THR A 354 -18.09 -17.44 -3.22
CA THR A 354 -17.53 -16.92 -4.48
C THR A 354 -16.08 -17.29 -4.70
N ASN A 355 -15.39 -17.81 -3.67
CA ASN A 355 -13.95 -18.12 -3.65
C ASN A 355 -13.07 -16.87 -3.93
N ILE A 356 -13.54 -15.69 -3.52
CA ILE A 356 -12.77 -14.46 -3.61
C ILE A 356 -11.95 -14.31 -2.34
N ASN A 357 -10.62 -14.12 -2.51
CA ASN A 357 -9.73 -13.81 -1.41
C ASN A 357 -9.55 -12.30 -1.28
N PHE A 358 -9.36 -11.83 -0.06
CA PHE A 358 -9.06 -10.44 0.24
C PHE A 358 -8.11 -10.34 1.42
N GLN A 359 -7.47 -9.21 1.57
CA GLN A 359 -6.58 -8.91 2.70
C GLN A 359 -6.91 -7.55 3.31
N ILE A 360 -6.75 -7.46 4.62
CA ILE A 360 -6.94 -6.23 5.40
C ILE A 360 -5.86 -6.14 6.49
N SER A 361 -5.67 -4.94 7.02
CA SER A 361 -4.73 -4.71 8.13
C SER A 361 -5.37 -5.08 9.46
N THR A 362 -4.86 -6.14 10.09
CA THR A 362 -5.36 -6.66 11.37
C THR A 362 -4.53 -6.23 12.57
N GLU A 363 -3.30 -5.79 12.36
CA GLU A 363 -2.39 -5.33 13.41
C GLU A 363 -1.98 -3.88 13.19
N ARG A 364 -1.85 -3.11 14.25
CA ARG A 364 -1.20 -1.81 14.23
C ARG A 364 0.30 -1.96 14.46
N LEU A 365 1.10 -1.25 13.69
CA LEU A 365 2.56 -1.30 13.76
C LEU A 365 3.13 0.04 14.21
N TYR A 366 4.15 -0.02 15.06
CA TYR A 366 4.80 1.15 15.62
C TYR A 366 6.32 1.04 15.54
N HIS A 367 6.96 2.18 15.41
CA HIS A 367 8.37 2.31 15.75
C HIS A 367 8.58 1.97 17.23
N VAL A 368 9.75 1.47 17.61
CA VAL A 368 10.06 1.08 19.00
C VAL A 368 9.95 2.24 20.01
N ASN A 369 9.84 3.49 19.56
CA ASN A 369 9.58 4.66 20.39
C ASN A 369 8.07 4.93 20.63
N GLY A 370 7.18 4.06 20.15
CA GLY A 370 5.73 4.14 20.29
C GLY A 370 5.02 4.99 19.20
N LYS A 371 5.72 5.58 18.24
CA LYS A 371 5.09 6.33 17.15
C LYS A 371 4.51 5.36 16.10
N PRO A 372 3.29 5.58 15.60
CA PRO A 372 2.74 4.78 14.51
C PRO A 372 3.67 4.77 13.29
N ARG A 373 3.84 3.57 12.66
CA ARG A 373 4.76 3.39 11.54
C ARG A 373 4.43 4.28 10.36
N GLU A 374 3.16 4.42 10.04
CA GLU A 374 2.65 5.24 8.93
C GLU A 374 2.93 6.74 9.12
N ASN A 375 3.24 7.18 10.32
CA ASN A 375 3.61 8.55 10.66
C ASN A 375 5.13 8.76 10.76
N TYR A 376 5.92 7.73 10.44
CA TYR A 376 7.36 7.86 10.47
C TYR A 376 7.85 8.79 9.36
N THR A 377 8.83 9.61 9.72
CA THR A 377 9.53 10.49 8.79
C THR A 377 11.03 10.27 8.92
N PRO A 378 11.76 10.15 7.80
CA PRO A 378 13.22 9.98 7.82
C PRO A 378 13.91 11.09 8.61
N LYS A 379 15.02 10.76 9.26
CA LYS A 379 15.82 11.73 10.01
C LYS A 379 16.35 12.86 9.14
N ILE A 380 16.71 12.55 7.90
CA ILE A 380 17.03 13.55 6.87
C ILE A 380 15.91 13.50 5.83
N GLN A 381 15.02 14.47 5.90
CA GLN A 381 13.90 14.59 4.97
C GLN A 381 14.31 15.30 3.68
N THR A 382 13.82 14.79 2.58
CA THR A 382 13.91 15.38 1.25
C THR A 382 12.51 15.45 0.63
N THR A 383 12.34 16.21 -0.43
CA THR A 383 11.03 16.37 -1.07
C THR A 383 10.81 15.45 -2.27
N ASN A 384 11.89 14.89 -2.83
CA ASN A 384 11.86 13.97 -3.98
C ASN A 384 13.18 13.22 -4.12
N GLU A 385 13.21 12.26 -5.04
CA GLU A 385 14.41 11.45 -5.30
C GLU A 385 15.64 12.29 -5.71
N VAL A 386 15.45 13.35 -6.48
CA VAL A 386 16.56 14.23 -6.93
C VAL A 386 17.27 14.89 -5.74
N GLN A 387 16.51 15.41 -4.77
CA GLN A 387 17.10 15.99 -3.56
C GLN A 387 17.77 14.91 -2.69
N THR A 388 17.19 13.72 -2.60
CA THR A 388 17.79 12.58 -1.88
C THR A 388 19.17 12.29 -2.44
N TRP A 389 19.31 12.13 -3.76
CA TRP A 389 20.61 11.89 -4.39
C TRP A 389 21.58 13.06 -4.24
N SER A 390 21.09 14.31 -4.34
CA SER A 390 21.92 15.50 -4.10
C SER A 390 22.54 15.51 -2.69
N TYR A 391 21.78 15.05 -1.69
CA TYR A 391 22.30 14.88 -0.32
C TYR A 391 23.35 13.77 -0.25
N ILE A 392 23.05 12.58 -0.79
CA ILE A 392 23.93 11.38 -0.73
C ILE A 392 25.29 11.63 -1.39
N LEU A 393 25.32 12.32 -2.51
CA LEU A 393 26.58 12.62 -3.20
C LEU A 393 27.51 13.49 -2.36
N LYS A 394 26.98 14.34 -1.48
CA LYS A 394 27.74 15.23 -0.59
C LYS A 394 28.20 14.58 0.71
N VAL A 395 27.64 13.44 1.11
CA VAL A 395 28.08 12.73 2.34
C VAL A 395 29.52 12.26 2.16
N LYS A 396 30.38 12.59 3.14
CA LYS A 396 31.78 12.16 3.21
C LYS A 396 31.96 11.01 4.15
#